data_8596ccf708f393470478bcce15da698d
#
_entry.id   8596ccf708f393470478bcce15da698d
#
_cell.length_a   1.000
_cell.length_b   1.000
_cell.length_c   1.000
_cell.angle_alpha   90.00
_cell.angle_beta   90.00
_cell.angle_gamma   90.00
#
_symmetry.space_group_name_H-M   'P 1'
#
loop_
_entity.id
_entity.type
_entity.pdbx_description
1 polymer ?
#
loop_
_entity_poly.entity_id
_entity_poly.type
_entity_poly.pdbx_seq_one_letter_code
_entity_poly.pdbx_strand_id
1 'polypeptide(L)'
;MFVLLLTGTPGAGKSSVLTALHDRLGEAGVSNAMIEVDELERCYPPLGAERAISHVGMLSASYREAGYGLLFLTATVEDDDYGRALLAATGAEGHLLARLEADPDTLRTRIIEREPAGWAGLDELVEASQLLAGSMPTLSGVDVVLSTEGRDPESVADDLEAALREHSPSLLAVGVQSGDH
;
A
#
# COMPACT_ATOMS: atom_id res chain seq x y z
N MET A 1 -13.79 -8.92 5.08
CA MET A 1 -12.38 -8.51 4.97
C MET A 1 -12.32 -7.02 4.71
N PHE A 2 -11.51 -6.29 5.46
CA PHE A 2 -11.23 -4.87 5.26
C PHE A 2 -9.93 -4.68 4.49
N VAL A 3 -9.81 -3.61 3.68
CA VAL A 3 -8.61 -3.33 2.88
C VAL A 3 -8.04 -1.97 3.24
N LEU A 4 -6.74 -1.93 3.50
CA LEU A 4 -5.94 -0.70 3.48
C LEU A 4 -5.20 -0.64 2.15
N LEU A 5 -5.57 0.30 1.28
CA LEU A 5 -4.82 0.61 0.06
C LEU A 5 -3.89 1.79 0.34
N LEU A 6 -2.59 1.53 0.31
CA LEU A 6 -1.55 2.54 0.48
C LEU A 6 -0.97 2.92 -0.88
N THR A 7 -1.20 4.14 -1.30
CA THR A 7 -0.67 4.70 -2.54
C THR A 7 0.39 5.77 -2.27
N GLY A 8 1.04 6.19 -3.33
CA GLY A 8 2.09 7.22 -3.31
C GLY A 8 3.06 7.00 -4.46
N THR A 9 3.84 8.01 -4.79
CA THR A 9 4.82 7.95 -5.87
C THR A 9 5.92 6.92 -5.60
N PRO A 10 6.67 6.47 -6.62
CA PRO A 10 7.94 5.81 -6.39
C PRO A 10 8.84 6.62 -5.44
N GLY A 11 9.48 5.97 -4.47
CA GLY A 11 10.28 6.63 -3.44
C GLY A 11 9.50 7.15 -2.22
N ALA A 12 8.16 7.14 -2.22
CA ALA A 12 7.36 7.61 -1.08
C ALA A 12 7.43 6.69 0.15
N GLY A 13 7.98 5.48 0.05
CA GLY A 13 8.17 4.58 1.17
C GLY A 13 7.02 3.60 1.44
N LYS A 14 6.11 3.39 0.47
CA LYS A 14 4.94 2.49 0.59
C LYS A 14 5.27 1.13 1.21
N SER A 15 6.17 0.37 0.57
CA SER A 15 6.53 -0.98 1.03
C SER A 15 7.12 -0.99 2.44
N SER A 16 8.01 -0.04 2.75
CA SER A 16 8.64 0.03 4.07
C SER A 16 7.63 0.34 5.18
N VAL A 17 6.75 1.32 4.95
CA VAL A 17 5.70 1.69 5.93
C VAL A 17 4.71 0.54 6.12
N LEU A 18 4.31 -0.11 5.03
CA LEU A 18 3.34 -1.19 5.14
C LEU A 18 3.93 -2.46 5.75
N THR A 19 5.21 -2.74 5.48
CA THR A 19 5.93 -3.83 6.17
C THR A 19 6.00 -3.59 7.67
N ALA A 20 6.36 -2.38 8.10
CA ALA A 20 6.40 -2.02 9.52
C ALA A 20 5.02 -2.21 10.19
N LEU A 21 3.94 -1.78 9.54
CA LEU A 21 2.58 -1.96 10.05
C LEU A 21 2.17 -3.44 10.07
N HIS A 22 2.49 -4.21 9.00
CA HIS A 22 2.21 -5.63 8.89
C HIS A 22 2.86 -6.42 10.02
N ASP A 23 4.15 -6.22 10.23
CA ASP A 23 4.92 -6.93 11.25
C ASP A 23 4.39 -6.63 12.65
N ARG A 24 4.19 -5.35 12.97
CA ARG A 24 3.67 -4.91 14.26
C ARG A 24 2.28 -5.47 14.57
N LEU A 25 1.36 -5.42 13.62
CA LEU A 25 0.03 -5.98 13.81
C LEU A 25 0.06 -7.51 13.91
N GLY A 26 0.97 -8.16 13.18
CA GLY A 26 1.22 -9.59 13.30
C GLY A 26 1.73 -9.97 14.70
N GLU A 27 2.69 -9.22 15.24
CA GLU A 27 3.18 -9.38 16.62
C GLU A 27 2.07 -9.16 17.67
N ALA A 28 1.15 -8.25 17.39
CA ALA A 28 -0.04 -8.02 18.21
C ALA A 28 -1.14 -9.08 18.03
N GLY A 29 -0.92 -10.10 17.18
CA GLY A 29 -1.87 -11.18 16.92
C GLY A 29 -3.02 -10.82 15.99
N VAL A 30 -2.93 -9.71 15.26
CA VAL A 30 -3.92 -9.32 14.25
C VAL A 30 -3.63 -10.05 12.95
N SER A 31 -4.56 -10.91 12.53
CA SER A 31 -4.45 -11.66 11.28
C SER A 31 -4.56 -10.72 10.08
N ASN A 32 -3.47 -10.60 9.33
CA ASN A 32 -3.39 -9.71 8.18
C ASN A 32 -2.55 -10.32 7.05
N ALA A 33 -2.80 -9.89 5.81
CA ALA A 33 -2.06 -10.29 4.62
C ALA A 33 -1.63 -9.05 3.84
N MET A 34 -0.59 -9.16 2.99
CA MET A 34 -0.06 -8.06 2.19
C MET A 34 0.09 -8.46 0.72
N ILE A 35 -0.25 -7.54 -0.18
CA ILE A 35 0.00 -7.65 -1.62
C ILE A 35 0.67 -6.35 -2.09
N GLU A 36 1.83 -6.47 -2.70
CA GLU A 36 2.46 -5.39 -3.45
C GLU A 36 2.07 -5.51 -4.92
N VAL A 37 1.19 -4.64 -5.40
CA VAL A 37 0.63 -4.72 -6.76
C VAL A 37 1.73 -4.49 -7.80
N ASP A 38 2.64 -3.54 -7.54
CA ASP A 38 3.76 -3.24 -8.41
C ASP A 38 4.67 -4.49 -8.62
N GLU A 39 4.75 -5.41 -7.65
CA GLU A 39 5.48 -6.68 -7.79
C GLU A 39 4.71 -7.73 -8.62
N LEU A 40 3.38 -7.70 -8.62
CA LEU A 40 2.58 -8.57 -9.49
C LEU A 40 2.74 -8.20 -10.97
N GLU A 41 3.08 -6.96 -11.26
CA GLU A 41 3.31 -6.45 -12.62
C GLU A 41 4.73 -6.74 -13.13
N ARG A 42 5.62 -7.25 -12.29
CA ARG A 42 7.03 -7.58 -12.61
C ARG A 42 7.14 -8.80 -13.54
N CYS A 43 6.70 -8.63 -14.76
CA CYS A 43 6.72 -9.67 -15.78
C CYS A 43 7.37 -9.18 -17.07
N TYR A 44 7.90 -10.11 -17.87
CA TYR A 44 8.33 -9.79 -19.21
C TYR A 44 7.66 -10.75 -20.22
N PRO A 45 6.92 -10.25 -21.21
CA PRO A 45 6.52 -8.84 -21.38
C PRO A 45 5.66 -8.34 -20.20
N PRO A 46 5.59 -7.01 -19.97
CA PRO A 46 4.81 -6.45 -18.85
C PRO A 46 3.35 -6.89 -18.89
N LEU A 47 2.77 -7.12 -17.70
CA LEU A 47 1.34 -7.32 -17.56
C LEU A 47 0.61 -5.98 -17.70
N GLY A 48 -0.55 -6.01 -18.37
CA GLY A 48 -1.42 -4.83 -18.36
C GLY A 48 -2.21 -4.74 -17.05
N ALA A 49 -2.67 -3.54 -16.73
CA ALA A 49 -3.40 -3.23 -15.49
C ALA A 49 -4.60 -4.16 -15.22
N GLU A 50 -5.37 -4.56 -16.25
CA GLU A 50 -6.47 -5.50 -16.11
C GLU A 50 -6.05 -6.85 -15.52
N ARG A 51 -4.86 -7.33 -15.89
CA ARG A 51 -4.34 -8.59 -15.34
C ARG A 51 -3.84 -8.43 -13.92
N ALA A 52 -3.19 -7.33 -13.59
CA ALA A 52 -2.78 -7.02 -12.22
C ALA A 52 -4.01 -6.96 -11.30
N ILE A 53 -5.08 -6.26 -11.71
CA ILE A 53 -6.36 -6.20 -11.01
C ILE A 53 -6.95 -7.61 -10.81
N SER A 54 -6.92 -8.45 -11.86
CA SER A 54 -7.40 -9.84 -11.77
C SER A 54 -6.58 -10.66 -10.76
N HIS A 55 -5.26 -10.51 -10.73
CA HIS A 55 -4.39 -11.17 -9.75
C HIS A 55 -4.70 -10.72 -8.32
N VAL A 56 -4.91 -9.42 -8.10
CA VAL A 56 -5.35 -8.89 -6.80
C VAL A 56 -6.65 -9.56 -6.36
N GLY A 57 -7.62 -9.69 -7.27
CA GLY A 57 -8.90 -10.37 -6.99
C GLY A 57 -8.73 -11.83 -6.57
N MET A 58 -7.90 -12.58 -7.30
CA MET A 58 -7.64 -14.00 -6.99
C MET A 58 -6.93 -14.17 -5.63
N LEU A 59 -5.91 -13.37 -5.36
CA LEU A 59 -5.19 -13.42 -4.09
C LEU A 59 -6.08 -12.99 -2.91
N SER A 60 -6.87 -11.93 -3.09
CA SER A 60 -7.81 -11.45 -2.07
C SER A 60 -8.86 -12.50 -1.72
N ALA A 61 -9.38 -13.22 -2.71
CA ALA A 61 -10.31 -14.33 -2.48
C ALA A 61 -9.64 -15.45 -1.67
N SER A 62 -8.41 -15.83 -2.03
CA SER A 62 -7.65 -16.87 -1.34
C SER A 62 -7.36 -16.49 0.11
N TYR A 63 -6.95 -15.24 0.38
CA TYR A 63 -6.73 -14.77 1.75
C TYR A 63 -8.02 -14.72 2.58
N ARG A 64 -9.13 -14.32 1.97
CA ARG A 64 -10.43 -14.34 2.65
C ARG A 64 -10.88 -15.75 3.01
N GLU A 65 -10.70 -16.72 2.11
CA GLU A 65 -10.98 -18.14 2.37
C GLU A 65 -10.09 -18.70 3.48
N ALA A 66 -8.85 -18.23 3.58
CA ALA A 66 -7.92 -18.57 4.65
C ALA A 66 -8.23 -17.86 5.99
N GLY A 67 -9.23 -16.98 6.05
CA GLY A 67 -9.69 -16.33 7.28
C GLY A 67 -8.99 -15.00 7.63
N TYR A 68 -8.22 -14.42 6.69
CA TYR A 68 -7.62 -13.09 6.93
C TYR A 68 -8.69 -12.00 6.93
N GLY A 69 -8.77 -11.26 8.04
CA GLY A 69 -9.74 -10.16 8.21
C GLY A 69 -9.27 -8.82 7.64
N LEU A 70 -7.95 -8.64 7.51
CA LEU A 70 -7.30 -7.42 7.06
C LEU A 70 -6.35 -7.71 5.89
N LEU A 71 -6.47 -6.93 4.83
CA LEU A 71 -5.59 -7.00 3.66
C LEU A 71 -4.93 -5.63 3.42
N PHE A 72 -3.63 -5.65 3.32
CA PHE A 72 -2.82 -4.51 2.92
C PHE A 72 -2.51 -4.58 1.43
N LEU A 73 -2.75 -3.50 0.71
CA LEU A 73 -2.33 -3.32 -0.68
C LEU A 73 -1.39 -2.13 -0.79
N THR A 74 -0.27 -2.29 -1.51
CA THR A 74 0.48 -1.15 -2.04
C THR A 74 0.31 -1.10 -3.54
N ALA A 75 0.09 0.10 -4.06
CA ALA A 75 0.06 0.35 -5.50
C ALA A 75 0.43 1.80 -5.79
N THR A 76 1.01 2.04 -6.96
CA THR A 76 1.11 3.38 -7.51
C THR A 76 -0.19 3.69 -8.25
N VAL A 77 -1.15 4.33 -7.57
CA VAL A 77 -2.46 4.68 -8.14
C VAL A 77 -2.32 6.01 -8.89
N GLU A 78 -2.38 5.96 -10.21
CA GLU A 78 -2.19 7.13 -11.08
C GLU A 78 -3.49 7.90 -11.31
N ASP A 79 -4.63 7.22 -11.25
CA ASP A 79 -5.96 7.79 -11.42
C ASP A 79 -7.03 7.09 -10.57
N ASP A 80 -8.18 7.75 -10.48
CA ASP A 80 -9.32 7.28 -9.68
C ASP A 80 -9.94 5.98 -10.21
N ASP A 81 -9.90 5.73 -11.51
CA ASP A 81 -10.51 4.53 -12.11
C ASP A 81 -9.70 3.30 -11.74
N TYR A 82 -8.37 3.40 -11.79
CA TYR A 82 -7.48 2.32 -11.38
C TYR A 82 -7.60 2.03 -9.87
N GLY A 83 -7.61 3.07 -9.03
CA GLY A 83 -7.79 2.91 -7.59
C GLY A 83 -9.11 2.22 -7.23
N ARG A 84 -10.21 2.65 -7.85
CA ARG A 84 -11.52 2.01 -7.68
C ARG A 84 -11.55 0.56 -8.16
N ALA A 85 -10.90 0.27 -9.29
CA ALA A 85 -10.85 -1.08 -9.83
C ALA A 85 -10.07 -2.03 -8.92
N LEU A 86 -8.93 -1.58 -8.36
CA LEU A 86 -8.16 -2.36 -7.37
C LEU A 86 -9.01 -2.66 -6.14
N LEU A 87 -9.64 -1.65 -5.54
CA LEU A 87 -10.50 -1.82 -4.36
C LEU A 87 -11.68 -2.76 -4.65
N ALA A 88 -12.35 -2.57 -5.78
CA ALA A 88 -13.47 -3.43 -6.19
C ALA A 88 -13.04 -4.89 -6.38
N ALA A 89 -11.86 -5.13 -6.96
CA ALA A 89 -11.34 -6.48 -7.19
C ALA A 89 -11.12 -7.26 -5.89
N THR A 90 -10.81 -6.58 -4.77
CA THR A 90 -10.64 -7.25 -3.49
C THR A 90 -11.92 -7.86 -2.95
N GLY A 91 -13.09 -7.38 -3.37
CA GLY A 91 -14.39 -7.75 -2.79
C GLY A 91 -14.51 -7.43 -1.30
N ALA A 92 -13.81 -6.41 -0.83
CA ALA A 92 -13.81 -5.99 0.56
C ALA A 92 -15.13 -5.32 0.96
N GLU A 93 -15.49 -5.44 2.23
CA GLU A 93 -16.70 -4.82 2.81
C GLU A 93 -16.47 -3.35 3.20
N GLY A 94 -15.20 -2.98 3.39
CA GLY A 94 -14.78 -1.63 3.69
C GLY A 94 -13.30 -1.44 3.36
N HIS A 95 -12.90 -0.18 3.20
CA HIS A 95 -11.51 0.15 2.89
C HIS A 95 -11.10 1.47 3.53
N LEU A 96 -9.80 1.66 3.60
CA LEU A 96 -9.11 2.91 3.86
C LEU A 96 -8.14 3.15 2.70
N LEU A 97 -8.28 4.28 2.01
CA LEU A 97 -7.33 4.73 1.00
C LEU A 97 -6.38 5.76 1.62
N ALA A 98 -5.14 5.37 1.83
CA ALA A 98 -4.10 6.24 2.37
C ALA A 98 -3.09 6.61 1.27
N ARG A 99 -2.62 7.87 1.28
CA ARG A 99 -1.59 8.34 0.37
C ARG A 99 -0.37 8.82 1.14
N LEU A 100 0.80 8.32 0.73
CA LEU A 100 2.09 8.82 1.19
C LEU A 100 2.61 9.92 0.26
N GLU A 101 3.24 10.93 0.85
CA GLU A 101 3.90 12.00 0.13
C GLU A 101 5.25 12.36 0.77
N ALA A 102 6.16 12.89 -0.06
CA ALA A 102 7.41 13.50 0.35
C ALA A 102 7.81 14.55 -0.70
N ASP A 103 8.77 15.41 -0.35
CA ASP A 103 9.30 16.39 -1.28
C ASP A 103 9.92 15.71 -2.52
N PRO A 104 9.78 16.31 -3.73
CA PRO A 104 10.34 15.73 -4.96
C PRO A 104 11.84 15.43 -4.88
N ASP A 105 12.63 16.24 -4.18
CA ASP A 105 14.06 16.01 -4.00
C ASP A 105 14.32 14.80 -3.09
N THR A 106 13.51 14.60 -2.06
CA THR A 106 13.57 13.42 -1.19
C THR A 106 13.17 12.16 -1.95
N LEU A 107 12.10 12.20 -2.74
CA LEU A 107 11.69 11.09 -3.60
C LEU A 107 12.82 10.69 -4.56
N ARG A 108 13.41 11.66 -5.25
CA ARG A 108 14.53 11.45 -6.16
C ARG A 108 15.72 10.80 -5.44
N THR A 109 16.10 11.32 -4.29
CA THR A 109 17.23 10.81 -3.51
C THR A 109 17.00 9.34 -3.13
N ARG A 110 15.84 9.01 -2.59
CA ARG A 110 15.48 7.64 -2.20
C ARG A 110 15.46 6.67 -3.37
N ILE A 111 14.99 7.11 -4.55
CA ILE A 111 15.01 6.29 -5.77
C ILE A 111 16.46 5.99 -6.16
N ILE A 112 17.33 7.02 -6.22
CA ILE A 112 18.73 6.85 -6.61
C ILE A 112 19.49 5.93 -5.64
N GLU A 113 19.22 6.03 -4.35
CA GLU A 113 19.88 5.20 -3.32
C GLU A 113 19.40 3.73 -3.36
N ARG A 114 18.15 3.50 -3.76
CA ARG A 114 17.54 2.17 -3.81
C ARG A 114 17.92 1.39 -5.06
N GLU A 115 17.93 2.05 -6.20
CA GLU A 115 18.12 1.38 -7.49
C GLU A 115 19.59 1.05 -7.77
N PRO A 116 19.88 -0.04 -8.51
CA PRO A 116 21.25 -0.41 -8.84
C PRO A 116 21.98 0.69 -9.63
N ALA A 117 23.21 0.96 -9.26
CA ALA A 117 24.04 1.93 -9.98
C ALA A 117 24.17 1.55 -11.47
N GLY A 118 23.87 2.52 -12.35
CA GLY A 118 23.93 2.32 -13.81
C GLY A 118 22.72 1.59 -14.41
N TRP A 119 21.65 1.41 -13.66
CA TRP A 119 20.40 0.90 -14.25
C TRP A 119 19.81 1.89 -15.26
N ALA A 120 19.57 1.41 -16.49
CA ALA A 120 19.15 2.27 -17.61
C ALA A 120 17.78 2.94 -17.44
N GLY A 121 16.90 2.38 -16.59
CA GLY A 121 15.57 2.94 -16.30
C GLY A 121 15.52 3.98 -15.18
N LEU A 122 16.68 4.33 -14.58
CA LEU A 122 16.71 5.21 -13.39
C LEU A 122 16.15 6.60 -13.68
N ASP A 123 16.58 7.22 -14.78
CA ASP A 123 16.16 8.58 -15.14
C ASP A 123 14.65 8.63 -15.45
N GLU A 124 14.11 7.63 -16.15
CA GLU A 124 12.69 7.47 -16.42
C GLU A 124 11.87 7.33 -15.12
N LEU A 125 12.35 6.53 -14.18
CA LEU A 125 11.68 6.32 -12.91
C LEU A 125 11.65 7.59 -12.06
N VAL A 126 12.75 8.34 -12.05
CA VAL A 126 12.83 9.64 -11.34
C VAL A 126 11.87 10.66 -11.96
N GLU A 127 11.85 10.77 -13.29
CA GLU A 127 10.96 11.69 -13.99
C GLU A 127 9.48 11.32 -13.75
N ALA A 128 9.13 10.05 -13.87
CA ALA A 128 7.78 9.55 -13.59
C ALA A 128 7.36 9.85 -12.15
N SER A 129 8.25 9.64 -11.18
CA SER A 129 7.98 9.96 -9.77
C SER A 129 7.68 11.45 -9.57
N GLN A 130 8.45 12.34 -10.20
CA GLN A 130 8.24 13.79 -10.10
C GLN A 130 6.92 14.23 -10.75
N LEU A 131 6.57 13.68 -11.91
CA LEU A 131 5.29 13.95 -12.56
C LEU A 131 4.11 13.50 -11.69
N LEU A 132 4.18 12.28 -11.16
CA LEU A 132 3.15 11.73 -10.28
C LEU A 132 3.00 12.51 -8.97
N ALA A 133 4.09 13.02 -8.39
CA ALA A 133 4.02 13.87 -7.21
C ALA A 133 3.16 15.13 -7.44
N GLY A 134 3.13 15.64 -8.67
CA GLY A 134 2.28 16.76 -9.06
C GLY A 134 0.81 16.38 -9.31
N SER A 135 0.51 15.18 -9.79
CA SER A 135 -0.85 14.73 -10.15
C SER A 135 -1.58 13.98 -9.04
N MET A 136 -0.91 13.16 -8.26
CA MET A 136 -1.52 12.37 -7.19
C MET A 136 -2.32 13.17 -6.14
N PRO A 137 -1.99 14.45 -5.81
CA PRO A 137 -2.83 15.26 -4.94
C PRO A 137 -4.26 15.47 -5.43
N THR A 138 -4.54 15.23 -6.71
CA THR A 138 -5.88 15.35 -7.30
C THR A 138 -6.74 14.09 -7.20
N LEU A 139 -6.17 12.96 -6.70
CA LEU A 139 -6.93 11.73 -6.50
C LEU A 139 -8.10 11.93 -5.54
N SER A 140 -9.27 11.45 -5.96
CA SER A 140 -10.49 11.49 -5.16
C SER A 140 -10.53 10.33 -4.16
N GLY A 141 -11.27 10.52 -3.06
CA GLY A 141 -11.53 9.42 -2.12
C GLY A 141 -10.33 9.00 -1.28
N VAL A 142 -9.26 9.80 -1.25
CA VAL A 142 -8.16 9.62 -0.31
C VAL A 142 -8.64 10.03 1.09
N ASP A 143 -8.69 9.05 2.00
CA ASP A 143 -9.18 9.25 3.37
C ASP A 143 -8.12 9.91 4.24
N VAL A 144 -6.84 9.56 4.04
CA VAL A 144 -5.73 10.11 4.82
C VAL A 144 -4.50 10.35 3.94
N VAL A 145 -3.80 11.46 4.20
CA VAL A 145 -2.51 11.78 3.57
C VAL A 145 -1.46 11.88 4.67
N LEU A 146 -0.36 11.14 4.49
CA LEU A 146 0.74 11.10 5.45
C LEU A 146 2.05 11.50 4.78
N SER A 147 2.73 12.48 5.38
CA SER A 147 4.08 12.85 4.96
C SER A 147 5.10 11.86 5.51
N THR A 148 6.02 11.45 4.65
CA THR A 148 7.19 10.63 5.02
C THR A 148 8.47 11.46 5.08
N GLU A 149 8.35 12.80 4.94
CA GLU A 149 9.49 13.70 4.94
C GLU A 149 10.19 13.71 6.30
N GLY A 150 11.49 13.33 6.31
CA GLY A 150 12.30 13.29 7.53
C GLY A 150 11.84 12.28 8.58
N ARG A 151 10.98 11.32 8.22
CA ARG A 151 10.41 10.33 9.13
C ARG A 151 10.88 8.92 8.81
N ASP A 152 11.05 8.10 9.85
CA ASP A 152 11.24 6.66 9.70
C ASP A 152 9.91 5.95 9.40
N PRO A 153 9.96 4.75 8.78
CA PRO A 153 8.76 3.99 8.42
C PRO A 153 7.86 3.65 9.61
N GLU A 154 8.44 3.36 10.78
CA GLU A 154 7.73 3.00 12.00
C GLU A 154 6.84 4.15 12.48
N SER A 155 7.38 5.37 12.50
CA SER A 155 6.64 6.58 12.88
C SER A 155 5.47 6.87 11.94
N VAL A 156 5.62 6.61 10.64
CA VAL A 156 4.51 6.76 9.67
C VAL A 156 3.50 5.63 9.82
N ALA A 157 3.96 4.42 10.12
CA ALA A 157 3.08 3.29 10.40
C ALA A 157 2.24 3.49 11.67
N ASP A 158 2.74 4.22 12.68
CA ASP A 158 1.96 4.62 13.87
C ASP A 158 0.74 5.45 13.48
N ASP A 159 0.94 6.48 12.64
CA ASP A 159 -0.15 7.33 12.17
C ASP A 159 -1.14 6.55 11.29
N LEU A 160 -0.62 5.64 10.46
CA LEU A 160 -1.45 4.80 9.60
C LEU A 160 -2.29 3.81 10.41
N GLU A 161 -1.73 3.24 11.48
CA GLU A 161 -2.46 2.39 12.42
C GLU A 161 -3.55 3.18 13.16
N ALA A 162 -3.26 4.40 13.59
CA ALA A 162 -4.24 5.29 14.22
C ALA A 162 -5.41 5.58 13.28
N ALA A 163 -5.13 5.92 12.02
CA ALA A 163 -6.16 6.13 11.00
C ALA A 163 -6.99 4.86 10.75
N LEU A 164 -6.35 3.69 10.70
CA LEU A 164 -7.04 2.40 10.54
C LEU A 164 -7.97 2.11 11.74
N ARG A 165 -7.55 2.43 12.97
CA ARG A 165 -8.38 2.29 14.18
C ARG A 165 -9.59 3.20 14.16
N GLU A 166 -9.46 4.40 13.66
CA GLU A 166 -10.57 5.35 13.53
C GLU A 166 -11.60 4.88 12.50
N HIS A 167 -11.14 4.37 11.36
CA HIS A 167 -12.01 3.91 10.28
C HIS A 167 -12.66 2.56 10.55
N SER A 168 -12.00 1.68 11.29
CA SER A 168 -12.51 0.35 11.61
C SER A 168 -12.05 -0.14 12.98
N PRO A 169 -12.63 0.38 14.07
CA PRO A 169 -12.21 0.04 15.44
C PRO A 169 -12.27 -1.45 15.76
N SER A 170 -13.19 -2.19 15.14
CA SER A 170 -13.37 -3.62 15.38
C SER A 170 -12.27 -4.51 14.82
N LEU A 171 -11.55 -4.05 13.79
CA LEU A 171 -10.48 -4.83 13.16
C LEU A 171 -9.27 -5.03 14.06
N LEU A 172 -8.96 -4.05 14.88
CA LEU A 172 -7.79 -4.04 15.76
C LEU A 172 -8.17 -4.32 17.22
N ALA A 173 -9.43 -4.61 17.50
CA ALA A 173 -9.83 -5.18 18.77
C ALA A 173 -9.30 -6.62 18.82
N VAL A 174 -8.14 -6.80 19.44
CA VAL A 174 -7.52 -8.10 19.65
C VAL A 174 -8.54 -8.96 20.41
N GLY A 175 -9.07 -9.95 19.75
CA GLY A 175 -9.81 -10.99 20.41
C GLY A 175 -8.88 -11.72 21.38
N VAL A 176 -9.06 -11.50 22.67
CA VAL A 176 -8.61 -12.45 23.70
C VAL A 176 -9.38 -13.73 23.43
N GLN A 177 -8.96 -14.50 22.45
CA GLN A 177 -9.36 -15.89 22.34
C GLN A 177 -8.42 -16.66 23.26
N SER A 178 -8.94 -16.95 24.45
CA SER A 178 -8.43 -17.94 25.35
C SER A 178 -8.19 -19.22 24.54
N GLY A 179 -6.92 -19.52 24.27
CA GLY A 179 -6.52 -20.81 23.72
C GLY A 179 -6.73 -21.88 24.78
N ASP A 180 -7.87 -22.54 24.74
CA ASP A 180 -8.04 -23.89 25.26
C ASP A 180 -7.66 -24.87 24.15
N HIS A 181 -6.43 -25.38 24.21
CA HIS A 181 -6.07 -26.70 23.68
C HIS A 181 -4.92 -27.26 24.48
#